data_7b31260e6e8dac903cc1a7ab43bfcf37
#
_entry.id   7b31260e6e8dac903cc1a7ab43bfcf37
#
_cell.length_a   1.000
_cell.length_b   1.000
_cell.length_c   1.000
_cell.angle_alpha   90.00
_cell.angle_beta   90.00
_cell.angle_gamma   90.00
#
_symmetry.space_group_name_H-M   'P 1'
#
loop_
_entity.id
_entity.type
_entity.pdbx_description
1 polymer ?
#
loop_
_entity_poly.entity_id
_entity_poly.type
_entity_poly.pdbx_seq_one_letter_code
_entity_poly.pdbx_strand_id
1 'polypeptide(L)'
;GSNTTANNTASTAFGANTNASGEYSTAFGNGTVASGSIATAWGNSAKAYGPYSTAFGKGTAGDKDDNNKGELATAWGDSTVASGDTATVWGYHAKASGDFSTAFGDTTEARGENATAWGLKAKAYGVNSTSLGYNTVAGGDGATAFGGGAMALGFYSTAWGYYTQAGQLL
;
A
#
# COMPACT_ATOMS: atom_id res chain seq x y z
N GLY A 1 5.71 -1.40 29.16
CA GLY A 1 5.30 -2.57 28.39
C GLY A 1 6.30 -3.71 28.46
N SER A 2 5.91 -4.88 28.02
CA SER A 2 6.80 -6.03 27.94
C SER A 2 7.58 -6.01 26.63
N ASN A 3 8.91 -6.09 26.68
CA ASN A 3 9.75 -6.10 25.48
C ASN A 3 9.56 -4.87 24.56
N THR A 4 9.42 -3.69 25.15
CA THR A 4 9.34 -2.45 24.37
C THR A 4 10.72 -1.83 24.20
N THR A 5 11.02 -1.33 23.03
CA THR A 5 12.28 -0.66 22.70
C THR A 5 12.01 0.69 22.05
N ALA A 6 12.51 1.76 22.67
CA ALA A 6 12.58 3.10 22.11
C ALA A 6 14.03 3.56 22.25
N ASN A 7 14.83 3.41 21.21
CA ASN A 7 16.28 3.53 21.27
C ASN A 7 16.87 4.62 20.37
N ASN A 8 16.04 5.54 19.91
CA ASN A 8 16.49 6.68 19.11
C ASN A 8 15.91 8.00 19.65
N THR A 9 16.40 9.13 19.13
CA THR A 9 16.01 10.48 19.54
C THR A 9 14.50 10.64 19.51
N ALA A 10 13.92 11.04 20.66
CA ALA A 10 12.48 11.29 20.83
C ALA A 10 11.56 10.17 20.30
N SER A 11 12.04 8.92 20.26
CA SER A 11 11.21 7.78 19.89
C SER A 11 10.31 7.35 21.05
N THR A 12 9.12 6.82 20.72
CA THR A 12 8.13 6.37 21.71
C THR A 12 7.67 4.95 21.40
N ALA A 13 7.79 4.03 22.36
CA ALA A 13 7.28 2.67 22.24
C ALA A 13 6.37 2.32 23.42
N PHE A 14 5.16 1.86 23.14
CA PHE A 14 4.18 1.48 24.14
C PHE A 14 3.41 0.21 23.76
N GLY A 15 3.39 -0.79 24.66
CA GLY A 15 2.65 -2.03 24.47
C GLY A 15 3.49 -3.28 24.74
N ALA A 16 3.37 -4.31 23.92
CA ALA A 16 4.12 -5.55 24.03
C ALA A 16 4.91 -5.82 22.73
N ASN A 17 6.20 -6.17 22.84
CA ASN A 17 7.07 -6.44 21.69
C ASN A 17 7.10 -5.29 20.67
N THR A 18 7.04 -4.05 21.12
CA THR A 18 7.08 -2.86 20.27
C THR A 18 8.51 -2.36 20.07
N ASN A 19 8.83 -1.89 18.87
CA ASN A 19 10.13 -1.32 18.55
C ASN A 19 9.96 0.02 17.81
N ALA A 20 10.39 1.12 18.43
CA ALA A 20 10.49 2.44 17.83
C ALA A 20 12.00 2.78 17.71
N SER A 21 12.58 2.47 16.55
CA SER A 21 14.01 2.65 16.27
C SER A 21 14.32 3.79 15.30
N GLY A 22 13.32 4.37 14.67
CA GLY A 22 13.49 5.59 13.88
C GLY A 22 13.56 6.84 14.78
N GLU A 23 14.26 7.87 14.32
CA GLU A 23 14.26 9.17 14.98
C GLU A 23 12.85 9.77 14.98
N TYR A 24 12.35 10.27 16.09
CA TYR A 24 10.99 10.78 16.31
C TYR A 24 9.89 9.77 15.97
N SER A 25 10.18 8.46 15.96
CA SER A 25 9.20 7.43 15.61
C SER A 25 8.30 7.05 16.78
N THR A 26 7.10 6.55 16.46
CA THR A 26 6.12 6.08 17.46
C THR A 26 5.64 4.67 17.13
N ALA A 27 5.80 3.74 18.07
CA ALA A 27 5.27 2.38 17.97
C ALA A 27 4.32 2.08 19.14
N PHE A 28 3.06 1.78 18.82
CA PHE A 28 2.02 1.52 19.82
C PHE A 28 1.25 0.23 19.53
N GLY A 29 1.18 -0.70 20.48
CA GLY A 29 0.35 -1.91 20.37
C GLY A 29 1.08 -3.20 20.68
N ASN A 30 0.92 -4.22 19.83
CA ASN A 30 1.57 -5.52 19.99
C ASN A 30 2.38 -5.86 18.74
N GLY A 31 3.67 -6.16 18.89
CA GLY A 31 4.54 -6.54 17.78
C GLY A 31 4.74 -5.45 16.73
N THR A 32 4.52 -4.19 17.08
CA THR A 32 4.66 -3.07 16.14
C THR A 32 6.12 -2.65 15.96
N VAL A 33 6.46 -2.20 14.76
CA VAL A 33 7.78 -1.69 14.41
C VAL A 33 7.65 -0.34 13.71
N ALA A 34 8.29 0.70 14.24
CA ALA A 34 8.45 2.00 13.60
C ALA A 34 9.95 2.29 13.49
N SER A 35 10.53 1.98 12.32
CA SER A 35 11.97 2.15 12.07
C SER A 35 12.31 3.29 11.12
N GLY A 36 11.36 3.77 10.34
CA GLY A 36 11.55 4.99 9.56
C GLY A 36 11.64 6.23 10.45
N SER A 37 12.38 7.25 10.02
CA SER A 37 12.38 8.55 10.69
C SER A 37 10.98 9.17 10.66
N ILE A 38 10.49 9.66 11.80
CA ILE A 38 9.14 10.25 11.95
C ILE A 38 8.02 9.24 11.60
N ALA A 39 8.31 7.94 11.62
CA ALA A 39 7.33 6.91 11.29
C ALA A 39 6.40 6.58 12.44
N THR A 40 5.16 6.20 12.13
CA THR A 40 4.15 5.81 13.12
C THR A 40 3.61 4.41 12.82
N ALA A 41 3.70 3.50 13.78
CA ALA A 41 3.11 2.17 13.70
C ALA A 41 2.15 1.93 14.86
N TRP A 42 0.89 1.61 14.57
CA TRP A 42 -0.14 1.39 15.57
C TRP A 42 -0.97 0.14 15.28
N GLY A 43 -1.09 -0.75 16.23
CA GLY A 43 -1.99 -1.90 16.15
C GLY A 43 -1.36 -3.23 16.55
N ASN A 44 -1.67 -4.28 15.80
CA ASN A 44 -1.10 -5.60 16.01
C ASN A 44 -0.20 -5.95 14.82
N SER A 45 1.10 -6.02 15.04
CA SER A 45 2.10 -6.32 14.02
C SER A 45 2.20 -5.27 12.89
N ALA A 46 1.74 -4.04 13.11
CA ALA A 46 1.93 -2.95 12.15
C ALA A 46 3.42 -2.59 12.02
N LYS A 47 3.86 -2.26 10.80
CA LYS A 47 5.26 -1.99 10.49
C LYS A 47 5.40 -0.75 9.62
N ALA A 48 6.03 0.30 10.14
CA ALA A 48 6.34 1.53 9.42
C ALA A 48 7.85 1.63 9.23
N TYR A 49 8.33 1.27 8.03
CA TYR A 49 9.75 1.21 7.70
C TYR A 49 10.25 2.45 6.98
N GLY A 50 9.45 3.01 6.08
CA GLY A 50 9.82 4.20 5.31
C GLY A 50 9.82 5.47 6.17
N PRO A 51 10.64 6.48 5.83
CA PRO A 51 10.56 7.80 6.47
C PRO A 51 9.17 8.40 6.35
N TYR A 52 8.70 9.08 7.39
CA TYR A 52 7.36 9.69 7.47
C TYR A 52 6.19 8.73 7.22
N SER A 53 6.43 7.42 7.20
CA SER A 53 5.41 6.42 6.89
C SER A 53 4.47 6.15 8.06
N THR A 54 3.25 5.72 7.74
CA THR A 54 2.24 5.37 8.74
C THR A 54 1.66 3.98 8.47
N ALA A 55 1.76 3.08 9.45
CA ALA A 55 1.15 1.76 9.39
C ALA A 55 0.13 1.59 10.51
N PHE A 56 -1.11 1.23 10.17
CA PHE A 56 -2.19 1.06 11.11
C PHE A 56 -2.87 -0.31 10.95
N GLY A 57 -3.13 -0.98 12.05
CA GLY A 57 -3.74 -2.30 12.05
C GLY A 57 -2.69 -3.41 11.97
N LYS A 58 -2.62 -4.09 10.85
CA LYS A 58 -1.66 -5.16 10.53
C LYS A 58 -0.94 -4.88 9.20
N GLY A 59 -0.85 -3.58 8.88
CA GLY A 59 -0.28 -3.10 7.62
C GLY A 59 1.24 -2.92 7.69
N THR A 60 1.84 -2.85 6.52
CA THR A 60 3.25 -2.49 6.33
C THR A 60 3.35 -1.28 5.40
N ALA A 61 3.96 -0.21 5.87
CA ALA A 61 4.29 0.97 5.09
C ALA A 61 5.82 1.08 4.94
N GLY A 62 6.28 1.14 3.70
CA GLY A 62 7.70 1.09 3.35
C GLY A 62 8.23 -0.33 3.12
N ASP A 63 9.47 -0.43 2.70
CA ASP A 63 10.18 -1.68 2.47
C ASP A 63 11.15 -1.95 3.62
N LYS A 64 11.12 -3.15 4.18
CA LYS A 64 12.03 -3.55 5.27
C LYS A 64 13.50 -3.58 4.83
N ASP A 65 13.73 -3.92 3.59
CA ASP A 65 15.08 -4.12 3.04
C ASP A 65 15.64 -2.85 2.35
N ASP A 66 14.79 -1.83 2.14
CA ASP A 66 15.18 -0.53 1.61
C ASP A 66 14.48 0.60 2.40
N ASN A 67 15.18 1.18 3.36
CA ASN A 67 14.67 2.25 4.22
C ASN A 67 14.37 3.57 3.46
N ASN A 68 14.71 3.65 2.17
CA ASN A 68 14.39 4.81 1.34
C ASN A 68 13.12 4.59 0.51
N LYS A 69 12.54 3.38 0.50
CA LYS A 69 11.27 3.10 -0.16
C LYS A 69 10.09 3.23 0.79
N GLY A 70 8.98 3.68 0.22
CA GLY A 70 7.76 3.94 0.96
C GLY A 70 7.86 5.18 1.85
N GLU A 71 8.63 6.17 1.42
CA GLU A 71 8.59 7.50 2.03
C GLU A 71 7.16 8.05 1.95
N LEU A 72 6.65 8.62 3.05
CA LEU A 72 5.27 9.12 3.14
C LEU A 72 4.20 8.05 2.86
N ALA A 73 4.55 6.76 2.83
CA ALA A 73 3.58 5.70 2.55
C ALA A 73 2.61 5.49 3.72
N THR A 74 1.37 5.17 3.39
CA THR A 74 0.32 4.90 4.37
C THR A 74 -0.33 3.54 4.14
N ALA A 75 -0.30 2.67 5.16
CA ALA A 75 -0.93 1.36 5.11
C ALA A 75 -1.92 1.19 6.26
N TRP A 76 -3.20 0.99 5.93
CA TRP A 76 -4.27 0.82 6.90
C TRP A 76 -5.09 -0.45 6.61
N GLY A 77 -5.17 -1.34 7.57
CA GLY A 77 -6.00 -2.55 7.47
C GLY A 77 -5.28 -3.82 7.89
N ASP A 78 -5.73 -4.96 7.35
CA ASP A 78 -5.10 -6.25 7.61
C ASP A 78 -4.31 -6.74 6.40
N SER A 79 -3.05 -7.08 6.61
CA SER A 79 -2.15 -7.62 5.59
C SER A 79 -1.99 -6.71 4.36
N THR A 80 -2.10 -5.39 4.59
CA THR A 80 -1.90 -4.36 3.58
C THR A 80 -0.42 -4.03 3.42
N VAL A 81 0.01 -3.69 2.20
CA VAL A 81 1.39 -3.32 1.89
C VAL A 81 1.44 -2.07 1.03
N ALA A 82 2.00 -0.97 1.54
CA ALA A 82 2.31 0.24 0.80
C ALA A 82 3.83 0.37 0.70
N SER A 83 4.42 -0.03 -0.42
CA SER A 83 5.87 -0.04 -0.62
C SER A 83 6.37 1.00 -1.63
N GLY A 84 5.51 1.60 -2.43
CA GLY A 84 5.87 2.76 -3.25
C GLY A 84 5.94 4.04 -2.42
N ASP A 85 6.72 5.02 -2.87
CA ASP A 85 6.78 6.34 -2.23
C ASP A 85 5.43 7.05 -2.36
N THR A 86 4.96 7.65 -1.28
CA THR A 86 3.65 8.31 -1.20
C THR A 86 2.48 7.37 -1.54
N ALA A 87 2.71 6.05 -1.47
CA ALA A 87 1.66 5.06 -1.73
C ALA A 87 0.64 4.98 -0.59
N THR A 88 -0.63 4.78 -0.95
CA THR A 88 -1.71 4.67 0.03
C THR A 88 -2.47 3.35 -0.14
N VAL A 89 -2.60 2.60 0.94
CA VAL A 89 -3.34 1.33 0.96
C VAL A 89 -4.37 1.32 2.06
N TRP A 90 -5.57 0.86 1.74
CA TRP A 90 -6.62 0.65 2.71
C TRP A 90 -7.42 -0.62 2.40
N GLY A 91 -7.54 -1.53 3.36
CA GLY A 91 -8.42 -2.69 3.21
C GLY A 91 -7.85 -4.00 3.75
N TYR A 92 -8.08 -5.08 3.00
CA TYR A 92 -7.66 -6.43 3.33
C TYR A 92 -6.81 -7.01 2.20
N HIS A 93 -5.59 -7.49 2.50
CA HIS A 93 -4.64 -8.02 1.50
C HIS A 93 -4.37 -7.08 0.31
N ALA A 94 -4.58 -5.78 0.46
CA ALA A 94 -4.36 -4.79 -0.59
C ALA A 94 -2.87 -4.40 -0.68
N LYS A 95 -2.40 -4.08 -1.90
CA LYS A 95 -1.00 -3.69 -2.17
C LYS A 95 -0.91 -2.49 -3.09
N ALA A 96 -0.12 -1.49 -2.71
CA ALA A 96 0.30 -0.37 -3.54
C ALA A 96 1.83 -0.33 -3.57
N SER A 97 2.41 -0.72 -4.71
CA SER A 97 3.85 -0.84 -4.88
C SER A 97 4.44 0.15 -5.89
N GLY A 98 3.60 0.78 -6.70
CA GLY A 98 4.02 1.91 -7.52
C GLY A 98 4.09 3.20 -6.70
N ASP A 99 4.98 4.11 -7.06
CA ASP A 99 5.03 5.43 -6.45
C ASP A 99 3.75 6.21 -6.72
N PHE A 100 3.27 6.95 -5.72
CA PHE A 100 2.00 7.68 -5.76
C PHE A 100 0.77 6.79 -6.04
N SER A 101 0.89 5.47 -5.85
CA SER A 101 -0.20 4.53 -6.14
C SER A 101 -1.19 4.42 -4.99
N THR A 102 -2.44 4.05 -5.34
CA THR A 102 -3.52 3.88 -4.36
C THR A 102 -4.20 2.52 -4.55
N ALA A 103 -4.27 1.72 -3.48
CA ALA A 103 -5.01 0.47 -3.48
C ALA A 103 -6.05 0.46 -2.36
N PHE A 104 -7.33 0.37 -2.71
CA PHE A 104 -8.44 0.40 -1.77
C PHE A 104 -9.38 -0.80 -1.97
N GLY A 105 -9.54 -1.63 -0.94
CA GLY A 105 -10.50 -2.74 -0.96
C GLY A 105 -9.90 -4.08 -0.56
N ASP A 106 -10.44 -5.16 -1.09
CA ASP A 106 -9.99 -6.52 -0.78
C ASP A 106 -9.15 -7.08 -1.93
N THR A 107 -7.94 -7.51 -1.62
CA THR A 107 -7.01 -8.15 -2.58
C THR A 107 -6.73 -7.28 -3.82
N THR A 108 -6.70 -5.96 -3.64
CA THR A 108 -6.40 -5.00 -4.71
C THR A 108 -4.89 -4.85 -4.91
N GLU A 109 -4.46 -4.58 -6.16
CA GLU A 109 -3.06 -4.34 -6.49
C GLU A 109 -2.89 -3.09 -7.36
N ALA A 110 -2.16 -2.08 -6.89
CA ALA A 110 -1.74 -0.92 -7.66
C ALA A 110 -0.21 -0.97 -7.80
N ARG A 111 0.29 -1.34 -8.99
CA ARG A 111 1.73 -1.53 -9.24
C ARG A 111 2.35 -0.44 -10.10
N GLY A 112 1.61 0.13 -11.00
CA GLY A 112 2.10 1.24 -11.82
C GLY A 112 2.30 2.51 -11.00
N GLU A 113 3.23 3.35 -11.41
CA GLU A 113 3.34 4.72 -10.90
C GLU A 113 2.03 5.47 -11.13
N ASN A 114 1.54 6.21 -10.13
CA ASN A 114 0.24 6.90 -10.15
C ASN A 114 -0.96 5.96 -10.42
N ALA A 115 -0.83 4.66 -10.20
CA ALA A 115 -1.92 3.72 -10.46
C ALA A 115 -2.96 3.71 -9.34
N THR A 116 -4.22 3.52 -9.72
CA THR A 116 -5.34 3.41 -8.76
C THR A 116 -6.09 2.10 -8.93
N ALA A 117 -6.17 1.29 -7.86
CA ALA A 117 -6.95 0.06 -7.82
C ALA A 117 -7.99 0.12 -6.70
N TRP A 118 -9.29 0.00 -7.04
CA TRP A 118 -10.38 0.08 -6.07
C TRP A 118 -11.41 -1.02 -6.28
N GLY A 119 -11.71 -1.78 -5.24
CA GLY A 119 -12.78 -2.77 -5.23
C GLY A 119 -12.34 -4.13 -4.68
N LEU A 120 -12.84 -5.20 -5.27
CA LEU A 120 -12.46 -6.56 -4.93
C LEU A 120 -11.64 -7.16 -6.08
N LYS A 121 -10.39 -7.51 -5.81
CA LYS A 121 -9.44 -8.06 -6.79
C LYS A 121 -9.18 -7.14 -8.00
N ALA A 122 -9.34 -5.83 -7.84
CA ALA A 122 -8.99 -4.86 -8.88
C ALA A 122 -7.47 -4.74 -8.99
N LYS A 123 -6.96 -4.64 -10.24
CA LYS A 123 -5.52 -4.62 -10.54
C LYS A 123 -5.18 -3.51 -11.52
N ALA A 124 -4.35 -2.56 -11.08
CA ALA A 124 -3.84 -1.46 -11.89
C ALA A 124 -2.31 -1.62 -12.04
N TYR A 125 -1.86 -2.09 -13.20
CA TYR A 125 -0.47 -2.44 -13.44
C TYR A 125 0.28 -1.43 -14.30
N GLY A 126 -0.40 -0.79 -15.21
CA GLY A 126 0.21 0.25 -16.07
C GLY A 126 0.46 1.55 -15.29
N VAL A 127 1.42 2.35 -15.74
CA VAL A 127 1.65 3.71 -15.26
C VAL A 127 0.39 4.56 -15.52
N ASN A 128 -0.03 5.37 -14.58
CA ASN A 128 -1.27 6.18 -14.66
C ASN A 128 -2.53 5.35 -14.94
N SER A 129 -2.55 4.07 -14.61
CA SER A 129 -3.69 3.20 -14.87
C SER A 129 -4.73 3.25 -13.75
N THR A 130 -6.00 3.00 -14.11
CA THR A 130 -7.12 3.00 -13.17
C THR A 130 -7.96 1.73 -13.31
N SER A 131 -8.12 0.99 -12.22
CA SER A 131 -8.89 -0.25 -12.17
C SER A 131 -9.94 -0.19 -11.07
N LEU A 132 -11.23 -0.12 -11.43
CA LEU A 132 -12.33 0.06 -10.49
C LEU A 132 -13.38 -1.05 -10.64
N GLY A 133 -13.63 -1.80 -9.58
CA GLY A 133 -14.73 -2.77 -9.53
C GLY A 133 -14.32 -4.17 -9.07
N TYR A 134 -15.01 -5.18 -9.58
CA TYR A 134 -14.77 -6.58 -9.25
C TYR A 134 -13.90 -7.26 -10.30
N ASN A 135 -12.74 -7.77 -9.90
CA ASN A 135 -11.82 -8.52 -10.77
C ASN A 135 -11.47 -7.80 -12.08
N THR A 136 -11.28 -6.48 -12.00
CA THR A 136 -10.90 -5.64 -13.12
C THR A 136 -9.38 -5.60 -13.29
N VAL A 137 -8.90 -5.40 -14.52
CA VAL A 137 -7.46 -5.30 -14.83
C VAL A 137 -7.22 -4.12 -15.77
N ALA A 138 -6.48 -3.12 -15.32
CA ALA A 138 -5.92 -2.05 -16.13
C ALA A 138 -4.42 -2.32 -16.30
N GLY A 139 -4.07 -3.00 -17.40
CA GLY A 139 -2.71 -3.51 -17.65
C GLY A 139 -1.84 -2.57 -18.47
N GLY A 140 -2.41 -1.80 -19.36
CA GLY A 140 -1.67 -0.84 -20.18
C GLY A 140 -1.44 0.49 -19.46
N ASP A 141 -0.40 1.23 -19.85
CA ASP A 141 -0.19 2.57 -19.33
C ASP A 141 -1.30 3.52 -19.78
N GLY A 142 -1.81 4.33 -18.84
CA GLY A 142 -2.97 5.17 -19.05
C GLY A 142 -4.28 4.41 -19.24
N ALA A 143 -4.30 3.09 -19.01
CA ALA A 143 -5.49 2.27 -19.22
C ALA A 143 -6.51 2.44 -18.10
N THR A 144 -7.80 2.33 -18.47
CA THR A 144 -8.92 2.39 -17.51
C THR A 144 -9.81 1.15 -17.64
N ALA A 145 -9.97 0.39 -16.55
CA ALA A 145 -10.90 -0.73 -16.48
C ALA A 145 -11.95 -0.47 -15.40
N PHE A 146 -13.24 -0.52 -15.77
CA PHE A 146 -14.35 -0.24 -14.87
C PHE A 146 -15.46 -1.28 -14.99
N GLY A 147 -15.91 -1.86 -13.88
CA GLY A 147 -17.07 -2.78 -13.84
C GLY A 147 -16.74 -4.13 -13.22
N GLY A 148 -17.24 -5.20 -13.83
CA GLY A 148 -17.01 -6.57 -13.38
C GLY A 148 -16.23 -7.38 -14.41
N GLY A 149 -15.02 -7.83 -14.11
CA GLY A 149 -14.18 -8.60 -15.04
C GLY A 149 -13.71 -7.81 -16.26
N ALA A 150 -13.77 -6.48 -16.24
CA ALA A 150 -13.28 -5.64 -17.35
C ALA A 150 -11.75 -5.66 -17.43
N MET A 151 -11.19 -5.73 -18.65
CA MET A 151 -9.75 -5.79 -18.92
C MET A 151 -9.34 -4.75 -19.95
N ALA A 152 -8.55 -3.77 -19.56
CA ALA A 152 -7.95 -2.75 -20.44
C ALA A 152 -6.44 -3.01 -20.51
N LEU A 153 -5.97 -3.67 -21.57
CA LEU A 153 -4.60 -4.16 -21.67
C LEU A 153 -3.73 -3.31 -22.60
N GLY A 154 -4.34 -2.56 -23.50
CA GLY A 154 -3.61 -1.68 -24.42
C GLY A 154 -3.29 -0.32 -23.81
N PHE A 155 -2.34 0.37 -24.42
CA PHE A 155 -1.98 1.76 -24.09
C PHE A 155 -3.20 2.67 -24.21
N TYR A 156 -3.50 3.48 -23.19
CA TYR A 156 -4.65 4.39 -23.11
C TYR A 156 -6.00 3.74 -23.44
N SER A 157 -6.10 2.40 -23.29
CA SER A 157 -7.34 1.69 -23.58
C SER A 157 -8.36 1.85 -22.43
N THR A 158 -9.64 1.84 -22.77
CA THR A 158 -10.73 1.88 -21.81
C THR A 158 -11.66 0.70 -22.00
N ALA A 159 -11.83 -0.12 -20.95
CA ALA A 159 -12.81 -1.20 -20.88
C ALA A 159 -13.84 -0.88 -19.81
N TRP A 160 -15.09 -0.72 -20.20
CA TRP A 160 -16.21 -0.39 -19.31
C TRP A 160 -17.33 -1.39 -19.43
N GLY A 161 -17.70 -2.04 -18.35
CA GLY A 161 -18.84 -2.94 -18.29
C GLY A 161 -18.50 -4.31 -17.69
N TYR A 162 -19.32 -5.30 -18.05
CA TYR A 162 -19.18 -6.65 -17.53
C TYR A 162 -18.45 -7.53 -18.55
N TYR A 163 -17.29 -8.09 -18.16
CA TYR A 163 -16.37 -8.89 -19.00
C TYR A 163 -15.96 -8.22 -20.33
N THR A 164 -15.83 -6.91 -20.33
CA THR A 164 -15.36 -6.15 -21.50
C THR A 164 -13.83 -6.21 -21.61
N GLN A 165 -13.33 -6.18 -22.85
CA GLN A 165 -11.90 -6.12 -23.13
C GLN A 165 -11.57 -4.98 -24.09
N ALA A 166 -10.45 -4.29 -23.86
CA ALA A 166 -9.94 -3.23 -24.72
C ALA A 166 -8.41 -3.36 -24.85
N GLY A 167 -7.89 -3.09 -26.06
CA GLY A 167 -6.47 -3.06 -26.33
C GLY A 167 -5.80 -4.42 -26.33
N GLN A 168 -6.43 -5.44 -26.90
CA GLN A 168 -5.75 -6.72 -27.16
C GLN A 168 -4.67 -6.47 -28.21
N LEU A 169 -3.41 -6.79 -27.89
CA LEU A 169 -2.35 -6.85 -28.88
C LEU A 169 -2.68 -7.99 -29.85
N LEU A 170 -2.79 -7.67 -31.16
CA LEU A 170 -2.88 -8.66 -32.21
C LEU A 170 -1.56 -9.42 -32.32
#